data_40b02fd19c32f092bbc68dae29734866
#
_entry.id   40b02fd19c32f092bbc68dae29734866
#
_cell.length_a   1.000
_cell.length_b   1.000
_cell.length_c   1.000
_cell.angle_alpha   90.00
_cell.angle_beta   90.00
_cell.angle_gamma   90.00
#
_symmetry.space_group_name_H-M   'P 1'
#
loop_
_entity.id
_entity.type
_entity.pdbx_description
1 polymer ?
#
loop_
_entity_poly.entity_id
_entity_poly.type
_entity_poly.pdbx_seq_one_letter_code
_entity_poly.pdbx_strand_id
1 'polypeptide(L)'
;MATEENSTGLMDLNIVEYHPQRVLEAFRRGEFDQIEIIGQADEKEFFELCFQEKILEALAQEMPTLRKKHEVPLWFVLAANLSLKLHLENSFLAFERVVRCGGLLGALPPEIATKHLDPRTQQMLLECRGFNAKNSYQRTTPCDHDTLRKAVKDVPADRWMDWFNGPVQEIFGRYGFFDPAGIFVGDGSYLFVPDNEAYEGSVVMWFDEHNHPVNYDELTAEQHKTAHRERCYKLVSLLHLRGDSYVYAALAVVPGNAHEDPVLYELVEQLVQRVGKGMIKLLILDRGFIDGKNISRCKREWGIDVLLPMKKKMDVWTDAWALAKQSPWQLLPAEAPQPKIPPSHRPAEIVRRELKRQKTLAAKKAQEPPPPPAEVLEWTEICPIKGFTSWSECTVPIHVLLLRDCYADGHQDEWGLMTTADFTNPRQPKDQYDLRVKIEERHRVLKCFHDLSDFSSRSFNVIAAQVVFILLTYTLRQWQLWRLLQEELAGQTPGLLQRRLNIHTPYVVIYHQQAYTQMPLVTFTRELLEMEPAARTKALSKVRQLEESLLTPLDNIRAPP
;
A
#
# COMPACT_ATOMS: atom_id res chain seq x y z
N MET A 1 35.99 -44.52 -13.40
CA MET A 1 35.22 -44.23 -12.18
C MET A 1 34.71 -42.82 -12.32
N ALA A 2 33.48 -42.69 -12.80
CA ALA A 2 32.81 -41.39 -12.94
C ALA A 2 32.09 -41.12 -11.60
N THR A 3 32.42 -40.04 -11.00
CA THR A 3 31.73 -39.51 -9.82
C THR A 3 30.37 -38.99 -10.28
N GLU A 4 29.32 -39.69 -9.90
CA GLU A 4 27.96 -39.18 -9.95
C GLU A 4 27.87 -37.97 -9.01
N GLU A 5 27.87 -36.77 -9.56
CA GLU A 5 27.41 -35.58 -8.85
C GLU A 5 25.91 -35.72 -8.61
N ASN A 6 25.57 -35.92 -7.35
CA ASN A 6 24.24 -35.74 -6.81
C ASN A 6 23.79 -34.28 -7.05
N SER A 7 23.18 -34.02 -8.19
CA SER A 7 22.42 -32.78 -8.40
C SER A 7 21.19 -32.83 -7.49
N THR A 8 21.25 -32.21 -6.34
CA THR A 8 20.10 -31.84 -5.54
C THR A 8 19.15 -31.05 -6.43
N GLY A 9 17.98 -31.61 -6.68
CA GLY A 9 17.01 -31.21 -7.71
C GLY A 9 16.31 -29.87 -7.49
N LEU A 10 17.08 -28.82 -7.30
CA LEU A 10 16.66 -27.47 -7.68
C LEU A 10 17.01 -27.36 -9.16
N MET A 11 16.01 -27.46 -10.04
CA MET A 11 16.15 -27.05 -11.41
C MET A 11 16.88 -25.70 -11.42
N ASP A 12 17.90 -25.61 -12.24
CA ASP A 12 18.56 -24.35 -12.52
C ASP A 12 17.52 -23.48 -13.24
N LEU A 13 16.80 -22.69 -12.45
CA LEU A 13 15.57 -22.00 -12.85
C LEU A 13 15.82 -20.83 -13.81
N ASN A 14 16.99 -20.76 -14.39
CA ASN A 14 17.38 -19.65 -15.26
C ASN A 14 16.63 -19.60 -16.59
N ILE A 15 15.77 -20.60 -16.93
CA ILE A 15 15.25 -20.67 -18.28
C ILE A 15 13.87 -21.33 -18.34
N VAL A 16 12.78 -20.57 -18.11
CA VAL A 16 11.43 -21.08 -18.33
C VAL A 16 10.63 -20.10 -19.20
N GLU A 17 10.35 -20.46 -20.43
CA GLU A 17 9.55 -19.68 -21.36
C GLU A 17 8.06 -20.03 -21.21
N TYR A 18 7.19 -19.04 -21.33
CA TYR A 18 5.75 -19.31 -21.35
C TYR A 18 5.34 -19.90 -22.69
N HIS A 19 5.13 -21.21 -22.73
CA HIS A 19 4.80 -21.94 -23.94
C HIS A 19 3.65 -22.92 -23.72
N PRO A 20 2.39 -22.43 -23.62
CA PRO A 20 1.26 -23.21 -23.14
C PRO A 20 0.96 -24.45 -24.00
N GLN A 21 0.99 -24.34 -25.31
CA GLN A 21 0.66 -25.47 -26.20
C GLN A 21 1.67 -26.61 -26.04
N ARG A 22 2.96 -26.32 -26.17
CA ARG A 22 4.04 -27.31 -26.04
C ARG A 22 4.01 -28.01 -24.70
N VAL A 23 3.87 -27.26 -23.63
CA VAL A 23 3.87 -27.81 -22.25
C VAL A 23 2.62 -28.66 -22.04
N LEU A 24 1.45 -28.21 -22.51
CA LEU A 24 0.20 -28.96 -22.34
C LEU A 24 0.21 -30.28 -23.11
N GLU A 25 0.72 -30.27 -24.36
CA GLU A 25 0.88 -31.49 -25.14
C GLU A 25 1.85 -32.48 -24.50
N ALA A 26 2.99 -31.98 -23.97
CA ALA A 26 3.93 -32.80 -23.23
C ALA A 26 3.31 -33.34 -21.91
N PHE A 27 2.61 -32.50 -21.21
CA PHE A 27 1.90 -32.87 -19.96
C PHE A 27 0.89 -34.00 -20.20
N ARG A 28 0.09 -33.93 -21.26
CA ARG A 28 -0.87 -34.97 -21.64
C ARG A 28 -0.19 -36.32 -21.90
N ARG A 29 1.06 -36.31 -22.39
CA ARG A 29 1.89 -37.52 -22.56
C ARG A 29 2.60 -37.97 -21.27
N GLY A 30 2.45 -37.24 -20.18
CA GLY A 30 3.16 -37.48 -18.91
C GLY A 30 4.62 -37.00 -18.93
N GLU A 31 4.98 -36.15 -19.88
CA GLU A 31 6.31 -35.54 -20.02
C GLU A 31 6.28 -34.16 -19.33
N PHE A 32 6.64 -34.09 -18.08
CA PHE A 32 6.74 -32.84 -17.30
C PHE A 32 7.77 -33.01 -16.18
N ASP A 33 8.37 -31.90 -15.79
CA ASP A 33 9.44 -31.87 -14.79
C ASP A 33 8.88 -31.54 -13.42
N GLN A 34 8.05 -30.52 -13.30
CA GLN A 34 7.51 -30.04 -12.04
C GLN A 34 6.07 -29.54 -12.21
N ILE A 35 5.31 -29.57 -11.11
CA ILE A 35 3.98 -28.97 -10.97
C ILE A 35 4.01 -28.09 -9.72
N GLU A 36 3.47 -26.88 -9.80
CA GLU A 36 3.28 -25.97 -8.66
C GLU A 36 1.82 -25.57 -8.59
N ILE A 37 1.30 -25.38 -7.38
CA ILE A 37 -0.05 -24.86 -7.15
C ILE A 37 0.11 -23.47 -6.55
N ILE A 38 -0.44 -22.48 -7.21
CA ILE A 38 -0.34 -21.07 -6.82
C ILE A 38 -1.72 -20.44 -6.70
N GLY A 39 -1.88 -19.59 -5.69
CA GLY A 39 -3.16 -18.99 -5.37
C GLY A 39 -3.31 -17.55 -5.88
N GLN A 40 -3.09 -17.28 -7.20
CA GLN A 40 -2.97 -15.90 -7.68
C GLN A 40 -3.86 -15.56 -8.89
N ALA A 41 -5.09 -16.04 -8.86
CA ALA A 41 -6.10 -15.67 -9.85
C ALA A 41 -6.38 -14.17 -9.89
N ASP A 42 -6.29 -13.49 -8.74
CA ASP A 42 -6.59 -12.08 -8.58
C ASP A 42 -5.63 -11.14 -9.34
N GLU A 43 -4.37 -11.50 -9.51
CA GLU A 43 -3.41 -10.71 -10.30
C GLU A 43 -3.80 -10.71 -11.78
N LYS A 44 -4.22 -11.86 -12.31
CA LYS A 44 -4.66 -11.97 -13.70
C LYS A 44 -5.88 -11.09 -13.94
N GLU A 45 -6.90 -11.18 -13.09
CA GLU A 45 -8.10 -10.35 -13.16
C GLU A 45 -7.78 -8.85 -13.05
N PHE A 46 -6.83 -8.49 -12.17
CA PHE A 46 -6.36 -7.12 -12.05
C PHE A 46 -5.77 -6.60 -13.35
N PHE A 47 -4.86 -7.34 -14.00
CA PHE A 47 -4.24 -6.91 -15.25
C PHE A 47 -5.21 -6.98 -16.42
N GLU A 48 -6.10 -7.97 -16.50
CA GLU A 48 -7.17 -8.03 -17.51
C GLU A 48 -8.04 -6.77 -17.46
N LEU A 49 -8.47 -6.35 -16.26
CA LEU A 49 -9.21 -5.11 -16.06
C LEU A 49 -8.38 -3.88 -16.49
N CYS A 50 -7.12 -3.82 -16.07
CA CYS A 50 -6.24 -2.70 -16.43
C CYS A 50 -6.01 -2.57 -17.94
N PHE A 51 -5.89 -3.69 -18.67
CA PHE A 51 -5.77 -3.70 -20.13
C PHE A 51 -7.10 -3.37 -20.81
N GLN A 52 -8.20 -3.93 -20.34
CA GLN A 52 -9.53 -3.66 -20.86
C GLN A 52 -9.88 -2.18 -20.78
N GLU A 53 -9.61 -1.55 -19.66
CA GLU A 53 -9.84 -0.13 -19.42
C GLU A 53 -8.72 0.76 -19.99
N LYS A 54 -7.63 0.21 -20.53
CA LYS A 54 -6.46 0.92 -21.09
C LYS A 54 -5.75 1.86 -20.12
N ILE A 55 -5.86 1.61 -18.82
CA ILE A 55 -5.27 2.49 -17.80
C ILE A 55 -3.74 2.37 -17.76
N LEU A 56 -3.19 1.18 -18.03
CA LEU A 56 -1.74 0.97 -18.05
C LEU A 56 -1.08 1.72 -19.18
N GLU A 57 -1.67 1.72 -20.37
CA GLU A 57 -1.16 2.48 -21.51
C GLU A 57 -1.20 3.99 -21.23
N ALA A 58 -2.30 4.48 -20.66
CA ALA A 58 -2.43 5.89 -20.29
C ALA A 58 -1.37 6.32 -19.27
N LEU A 59 -1.17 5.53 -18.22
CA LEU A 59 -0.14 5.79 -17.20
C LEU A 59 1.28 5.72 -17.78
N ALA A 60 1.54 4.76 -18.66
CA ALA A 60 2.85 4.54 -19.23
C ALA A 60 3.26 5.60 -20.26
N GLN A 61 2.31 6.25 -20.93
CA GLN A 61 2.59 7.35 -21.87
C GLN A 61 3.34 8.50 -21.20
N GLU A 62 2.98 8.81 -19.96
CA GLU A 62 3.55 9.90 -19.17
C GLU A 62 4.61 9.43 -18.17
N MET A 63 4.92 8.12 -18.13
CA MET A 63 5.88 7.57 -17.19
C MET A 63 7.30 8.10 -17.46
N PRO A 64 8.02 8.59 -16.45
CA PRO A 64 9.33 9.18 -16.65
C PRO A 64 10.35 8.15 -17.12
N THR A 65 11.16 8.54 -18.10
CA THR A 65 12.24 7.72 -18.64
C THR A 65 13.37 8.59 -19.17
N LEU A 66 14.60 8.15 -18.99
CA LEU A 66 15.78 8.75 -19.63
C LEU A 66 16.20 8.02 -20.90
N ARG A 67 15.57 6.91 -21.24
CA ARG A 67 15.93 6.10 -22.40
C ARG A 67 15.25 6.61 -23.66
N LYS A 68 16.01 6.78 -24.72
CA LYS A 68 15.51 7.19 -26.03
C LYS A 68 14.90 6.05 -26.84
N LYS A 69 15.30 4.82 -26.55
CA LYS A 69 14.79 3.59 -27.18
C LYS A 69 14.40 2.59 -26.11
N HIS A 70 13.25 1.98 -26.27
CA HIS A 70 12.69 1.01 -25.36
C HIS A 70 12.58 -0.34 -26.08
N GLU A 71 13.50 -1.26 -25.80
CA GLU A 71 13.36 -2.66 -26.22
C GLU A 71 12.21 -3.32 -25.44
N VAL A 72 12.04 -2.91 -24.18
CA VAL A 72 10.90 -3.29 -23.33
C VAL A 72 9.95 -2.10 -23.26
N PRO A 73 8.69 -2.22 -23.69
CA PRO A 73 7.72 -1.13 -23.66
C PRO A 73 7.50 -0.60 -22.23
N LEU A 74 7.28 0.72 -22.09
CA LEU A 74 7.08 1.34 -20.78
C LEU A 74 5.86 0.79 -20.03
N TRP A 75 4.77 0.46 -20.76
CA TRP A 75 3.60 -0.15 -20.13
C TRP A 75 3.92 -1.51 -19.49
N PHE A 76 4.88 -2.27 -20.08
CA PHE A 76 5.31 -3.53 -19.47
C PHE A 76 6.23 -3.29 -18.27
N VAL A 77 7.12 -2.30 -18.32
CA VAL A 77 7.94 -1.89 -17.17
C VAL A 77 7.03 -1.47 -16.00
N LEU A 78 5.98 -0.70 -16.29
CA LEU A 78 4.97 -0.34 -15.33
C LEU A 78 4.27 -1.58 -14.75
N ALA A 79 3.70 -2.42 -15.60
CA ALA A 79 2.99 -3.64 -15.20
C ALA A 79 3.88 -4.58 -14.37
N ALA A 80 5.15 -4.74 -14.74
CA ALA A 80 6.11 -5.56 -13.99
C ALA A 80 6.37 -5.03 -12.59
N ASN A 81 6.49 -3.69 -12.43
CA ASN A 81 6.61 -3.09 -11.10
C ASN A 81 5.32 -3.24 -10.27
N LEU A 82 4.14 -3.06 -10.89
CA LEU A 82 2.86 -3.31 -10.20
C LEU A 82 2.73 -4.77 -9.78
N SER A 83 3.11 -5.72 -10.65
CA SER A 83 3.12 -7.16 -10.35
C SER A 83 3.99 -7.47 -9.12
N LEU A 84 5.22 -6.93 -9.04
CA LEU A 84 6.06 -7.05 -7.86
C LEU A 84 5.32 -6.59 -6.59
N LYS A 85 4.64 -5.43 -6.64
CA LYS A 85 3.93 -4.88 -5.47
C LYS A 85 2.65 -5.66 -5.12
N LEU A 86 1.96 -6.23 -6.09
CA LEU A 86 0.84 -7.14 -5.84
C LEU A 86 1.29 -8.41 -5.11
N HIS A 87 2.51 -8.87 -5.37
CA HIS A 87 3.14 -10.00 -4.68
C HIS A 87 3.85 -9.61 -3.37
N LEU A 88 3.74 -8.35 -2.95
CA LEU A 88 4.38 -7.82 -1.75
C LEU A 88 5.92 -7.90 -1.80
N GLU A 89 6.49 -7.80 -2.99
CA GLU A 89 7.92 -7.89 -3.23
C GLU A 89 8.51 -6.53 -3.58
N ASN A 90 9.62 -6.18 -2.92
CA ASN A 90 10.36 -4.96 -3.19
C ASN A 90 11.64 -5.21 -4.00
N SER A 91 12.14 -6.44 -3.99
CA SER A 91 13.35 -6.82 -4.73
C SER A 91 13.08 -7.06 -6.21
N PHE A 92 13.84 -6.41 -7.08
CA PHE A 92 13.79 -6.69 -8.53
C PHE A 92 14.22 -8.14 -8.85
N LEU A 93 15.09 -8.75 -8.04
CA LEU A 93 15.49 -10.16 -8.19
C LEU A 93 14.28 -11.11 -8.06
N ALA A 94 13.24 -10.72 -7.32
CA ALA A 94 12.04 -11.51 -7.20
C ALA A 94 11.21 -11.56 -8.50
N PHE A 95 11.50 -10.67 -9.48
CA PHE A 95 10.70 -10.57 -10.70
C PHE A 95 10.61 -11.89 -11.47
N GLU A 96 11.69 -12.63 -11.57
CA GLU A 96 11.69 -13.92 -12.26
C GLU A 96 10.73 -14.93 -11.62
N ARG A 97 10.68 -14.96 -10.28
CA ARG A 97 9.74 -15.78 -9.54
C ARG A 97 8.30 -15.28 -9.67
N VAL A 98 8.12 -13.98 -9.49
CA VAL A 98 6.80 -13.33 -9.55
C VAL A 98 6.16 -13.51 -10.93
N VAL A 99 6.89 -13.26 -12.01
CA VAL A 99 6.33 -13.37 -13.37
C VAL A 99 5.97 -14.82 -13.75
N ARG A 100 6.69 -15.81 -13.21
CA ARG A 100 6.36 -17.24 -13.42
C ARG A 100 5.08 -17.65 -12.70
N CYS A 101 4.91 -17.14 -11.49
CA CYS A 101 3.70 -17.41 -10.72
C CYS A 101 2.50 -16.60 -11.20
N GLY A 102 2.76 -15.51 -11.91
CA GLY A 102 1.83 -14.41 -12.02
C GLY A 102 0.77 -14.51 -13.08
N GLY A 103 -0.32 -13.86 -12.79
CA GLY A 103 -1.39 -13.57 -13.72
C GLY A 103 -1.00 -12.55 -14.79
N LEU A 104 0.10 -11.79 -14.62
CA LEU A 104 0.52 -10.79 -15.60
C LEU A 104 0.70 -11.39 -17.01
N LEU A 105 1.49 -12.45 -17.15
CA LEU A 105 1.69 -13.09 -18.46
C LEU A 105 0.41 -13.70 -19.02
N GLY A 106 -0.44 -14.25 -18.16
CA GLY A 106 -1.74 -14.80 -18.54
C GLY A 106 -2.73 -13.75 -19.05
N ALA A 107 -2.60 -12.51 -18.58
CA ALA A 107 -3.44 -11.37 -18.96
C ALA A 107 -2.93 -10.65 -20.22
N LEU A 108 -1.66 -10.83 -20.61
CA LEU A 108 -1.08 -10.15 -21.76
C LEU A 108 -1.73 -10.61 -23.08
N PRO A 109 -2.35 -9.72 -23.86
CA PRO A 109 -2.73 -10.03 -25.24
C PRO A 109 -1.48 -10.35 -26.09
N PRO A 110 -1.50 -11.41 -26.91
CA PRO A 110 -0.34 -11.78 -27.74
C PRO A 110 0.15 -10.64 -28.63
N GLU A 111 -0.77 -9.88 -29.21
CA GLU A 111 -0.47 -8.75 -30.09
C GLU A 111 0.26 -7.62 -29.36
N ILE A 112 -0.05 -7.39 -28.09
CA ILE A 112 0.63 -6.39 -27.27
C ILE A 112 2.05 -6.84 -26.97
N ALA A 113 2.24 -8.11 -26.65
CA ALA A 113 3.55 -8.66 -26.31
C ALA A 113 4.58 -8.56 -27.43
N THR A 114 4.15 -8.51 -28.69
CA THR A 114 5.03 -8.64 -29.86
C THR A 114 5.07 -7.45 -30.80
N LYS A 115 4.13 -6.53 -30.74
CA LYS A 115 3.96 -5.44 -31.74
C LYS A 115 5.16 -4.49 -31.92
N HIS A 116 6.11 -4.49 -31.00
CA HIS A 116 7.30 -3.64 -31.06
C HIS A 116 8.52 -4.31 -31.70
N LEU A 117 8.38 -5.54 -32.14
CA LEU A 117 9.46 -6.37 -32.63
C LEU A 117 9.35 -6.54 -34.17
N ASP A 118 10.44 -6.92 -34.80
CA ASP A 118 10.41 -7.29 -36.18
C ASP A 118 9.55 -8.55 -36.44
N PRO A 119 9.00 -8.76 -37.65
CA PRO A 119 8.04 -9.85 -37.91
C PRO A 119 8.56 -11.24 -37.56
N ARG A 120 9.86 -11.51 -37.74
CA ARG A 120 10.46 -12.81 -37.44
C ARG A 120 10.54 -13.04 -35.93
N THR A 121 10.97 -12.02 -35.20
CA THR A 121 11.03 -12.05 -33.74
C THR A 121 9.63 -12.07 -33.14
N GLN A 122 8.65 -11.39 -33.76
CA GLN A 122 7.25 -11.45 -33.35
C GLN A 122 6.70 -12.87 -33.42
N GLN A 123 6.95 -13.60 -34.49
CA GLN A 123 6.48 -14.97 -34.64
C GLN A 123 7.05 -15.90 -33.57
N MET A 124 8.33 -15.76 -33.26
CA MET A 124 8.98 -16.53 -32.18
C MET A 124 8.39 -16.19 -30.79
N LEU A 125 8.11 -14.91 -30.51
CA LEU A 125 7.63 -14.44 -29.21
C LEU A 125 6.11 -14.57 -29.03
N LEU A 126 5.33 -14.70 -30.12
CA LEU A 126 3.92 -15.11 -30.03
C LEU A 126 3.77 -16.44 -29.28
N GLU A 127 4.76 -17.33 -29.44
CA GLU A 127 4.78 -18.61 -28.75
C GLU A 127 5.23 -18.49 -27.29
N CYS A 128 6.18 -17.58 -26.98
CA CYS A 128 6.86 -17.49 -25.69
C CYS A 128 6.46 -16.27 -24.84
N ARG A 129 5.72 -15.31 -25.39
CA ARG A 129 5.29 -14.06 -24.73
C ARG A 129 6.39 -13.31 -23.97
N GLY A 130 7.16 -12.46 -24.65
CA GLY A 130 8.20 -11.67 -24.01
C GLY A 130 8.94 -10.71 -24.95
N PHE A 131 9.92 -9.98 -24.41
CA PHE A 131 10.67 -8.92 -25.07
C PHE A 131 12.16 -9.24 -25.21
N ASN A 132 12.52 -10.51 -25.27
CA ASN A 132 13.89 -10.98 -25.38
C ASN A 132 14.34 -10.93 -26.84
N ALA A 133 14.82 -9.77 -27.30
CA ALA A 133 15.20 -9.53 -28.68
C ALA A 133 16.49 -10.25 -29.13
N LYS A 134 17.29 -10.74 -28.19
CA LYS A 134 18.51 -11.49 -28.50
C LYS A 134 18.26 -12.97 -28.27
N ASN A 135 18.35 -13.77 -29.30
CA ASN A 135 18.34 -15.23 -29.38
C ASN A 135 18.83 -16.05 -28.16
N SER A 136 18.71 -15.56 -26.97
CA SER A 136 18.94 -16.35 -25.79
C SER A 136 17.61 -16.98 -25.42
N TYR A 137 17.28 -18.06 -26.09
CA TYR A 137 16.29 -19.07 -25.68
C TYR A 137 16.49 -19.54 -24.24
N GLN A 138 17.42 -18.91 -23.57
CA GLN A 138 17.86 -19.19 -22.22
C GLN A 138 17.25 -18.23 -21.19
N ARG A 139 16.42 -17.29 -21.59
CA ARG A 139 15.79 -16.34 -20.65
C ARG A 139 14.34 -16.70 -20.42
N THR A 140 14.03 -16.81 -19.18
CA THR A 140 12.80 -17.37 -18.63
C THR A 140 11.73 -16.34 -18.37
N THR A 141 12.11 -15.08 -18.46
CA THR A 141 11.25 -13.96 -18.17
C THR A 141 11.09 -13.08 -19.38
N PRO A 142 9.95 -12.37 -19.53
CA PRO A 142 9.72 -11.45 -20.64
C PRO A 142 10.79 -10.36 -20.75
N CYS A 143 11.41 -9.99 -19.63
CA CYS A 143 12.60 -9.14 -19.59
C CYS A 143 13.45 -9.45 -18.34
N ASP A 144 14.72 -9.11 -18.40
CA ASP A 144 15.66 -9.27 -17.30
C ASP A 144 15.33 -8.29 -16.14
N HIS A 145 15.39 -8.77 -14.91
CA HIS A 145 15.18 -7.96 -13.69
C HIS A 145 16.12 -6.75 -13.61
N ASP A 146 17.36 -6.88 -14.13
CA ASP A 146 18.32 -5.77 -14.19
C ASP A 146 17.87 -4.66 -15.15
N THR A 147 17.12 -5.02 -16.20
CA THR A 147 16.48 -4.04 -17.10
C THR A 147 15.43 -3.22 -16.36
N LEU A 148 14.60 -3.85 -15.54
CA LEU A 148 13.62 -3.17 -14.69
C LEU A 148 14.32 -2.27 -13.66
N ARG A 149 15.33 -2.81 -12.96
CA ARG A 149 16.10 -2.06 -11.97
C ARG A 149 16.74 -0.81 -12.57
N LYS A 150 17.39 -0.92 -13.74
CA LYS A 150 18.01 0.22 -14.44
C LYS A 150 16.98 1.22 -14.93
N ALA A 151 15.83 0.76 -15.44
CA ALA A 151 14.75 1.65 -15.87
C ALA A 151 14.24 2.55 -14.73
N VAL A 152 14.24 2.02 -13.50
CA VAL A 152 13.82 2.76 -12.31
C VAL A 152 14.96 3.62 -11.73
N LYS A 153 16.15 3.05 -11.57
CA LYS A 153 17.29 3.71 -10.91
C LYS A 153 17.80 4.93 -11.65
N ASP A 154 17.80 4.88 -12.98
CA ASP A 154 18.35 5.94 -13.82
C ASP A 154 17.50 7.23 -13.78
N VAL A 155 16.22 7.13 -13.43
CA VAL A 155 15.28 8.28 -13.35
C VAL A 155 15.42 8.96 -11.99
N PRO A 156 15.60 10.29 -11.93
CA PRO A 156 15.65 11.06 -10.68
C PRO A 156 14.39 10.93 -9.83
N ALA A 157 14.55 10.97 -8.51
CA ALA A 157 13.46 10.77 -7.55
C ALA A 157 12.30 11.77 -7.71
N ASP A 158 12.64 13.04 -7.96
CA ASP A 158 11.67 14.12 -8.20
C ASP A 158 10.76 13.79 -9.39
N ARG A 159 11.31 13.23 -10.47
CA ARG A 159 10.52 12.86 -11.66
C ARG A 159 9.48 11.76 -11.36
N TRP A 160 9.78 10.83 -10.46
CA TRP A 160 8.82 9.83 -10.03
C TRP A 160 7.67 10.45 -9.24
N MET A 161 8.00 11.36 -8.32
CA MET A 161 7.01 12.08 -7.52
C MET A 161 6.17 13.04 -8.39
N ASP A 162 6.80 13.78 -9.30
CA ASP A 162 6.12 14.67 -10.25
C ASP A 162 5.15 13.90 -11.17
N TRP A 163 5.56 12.70 -11.64
CA TRP A 163 4.69 11.86 -12.44
C TRP A 163 3.48 11.39 -11.64
N PHE A 164 3.68 10.96 -10.39
CA PHE A 164 2.57 10.54 -9.55
C PHE A 164 1.63 11.70 -9.21
N ASN A 165 2.16 12.85 -8.84
CA ASN A 165 1.39 14.02 -8.40
C ASN A 165 0.74 14.79 -9.56
N GLY A 166 1.22 14.61 -10.77
CA GLY A 166 0.72 15.27 -11.97
C GLY A 166 -0.05 14.30 -12.89
N PRO A 167 0.61 13.72 -13.91
CA PRO A 167 -0.05 12.91 -14.93
C PRO A 167 -0.90 11.76 -14.37
N VAL A 168 -0.44 11.05 -13.32
CA VAL A 168 -1.21 9.98 -12.70
C VAL A 168 -2.53 10.51 -12.13
N GLN A 169 -2.51 11.67 -11.46
CA GLN A 169 -3.72 12.24 -10.87
C GLN A 169 -4.71 12.75 -11.93
N GLU A 170 -4.21 13.31 -13.05
CA GLU A 170 -5.05 13.68 -14.20
C GLU A 170 -5.74 12.44 -14.80
N ILE A 171 -5.01 11.32 -14.91
CA ILE A 171 -5.56 10.04 -15.36
C ILE A 171 -6.60 9.55 -14.35
N PHE A 172 -6.31 9.57 -13.06
CA PHE A 172 -7.25 9.18 -12.02
C PHE A 172 -8.53 10.02 -12.06
N GLY A 173 -8.42 11.33 -12.28
CA GLY A 173 -9.58 12.20 -12.49
C GLY A 173 -10.45 11.76 -13.67
N ARG A 174 -9.83 11.44 -14.82
CA ARG A 174 -10.54 10.97 -16.03
C ARG A 174 -11.20 9.60 -15.84
N TYR A 175 -10.62 8.71 -15.05
CA TYR A 175 -11.16 7.39 -14.75
C TYR A 175 -12.12 7.36 -13.55
N GLY A 176 -12.44 8.54 -12.99
CA GLY A 176 -13.43 8.69 -11.93
C GLY A 176 -13.00 8.13 -10.57
N PHE A 177 -11.71 8.19 -10.24
CA PHE A 177 -11.21 7.78 -8.92
C PHE A 177 -11.68 8.69 -7.80
N PHE A 178 -11.92 9.96 -8.10
CA PHE A 178 -12.37 10.94 -7.11
C PHE A 178 -13.90 11.06 -7.11
N ASP A 179 -14.48 11.10 -5.93
CA ASP A 179 -15.91 11.29 -5.78
C ASP A 179 -16.29 12.76 -5.47
N PRO A 180 -17.57 13.13 -5.67
CA PRO A 180 -18.02 14.51 -5.43
C PRO A 180 -18.03 14.92 -3.96
N ALA A 181 -17.91 14.01 -2.98
CA ALA A 181 -17.82 14.36 -1.57
C ALA A 181 -16.56 15.18 -1.27
N GLY A 182 -15.47 14.90 -2.00
CA GLY A 182 -14.25 15.69 -1.99
C GLY A 182 -13.55 15.75 -0.63
N ILE A 183 -13.57 14.65 0.14
CA ILE A 183 -12.95 14.55 1.47
C ILE A 183 -11.52 14.02 1.30
N PHE A 184 -10.55 14.80 1.72
CA PHE A 184 -9.14 14.45 1.70
C PHE A 184 -8.54 14.52 3.09
N VAL A 185 -7.59 13.62 3.37
CA VAL A 185 -6.84 13.59 4.62
C VAL A 185 -5.36 13.71 4.30
N GLY A 186 -4.66 14.64 4.96
CA GLY A 186 -3.22 14.81 4.85
C GLY A 186 -2.50 14.34 6.10
N ASP A 187 -1.38 13.64 5.92
CA ASP A 187 -0.56 13.17 7.04
C ASP A 187 0.90 12.93 6.63
N GLY A 188 1.79 12.98 7.63
CA GLY A 188 3.19 12.63 7.52
C GLY A 188 3.50 11.32 8.24
N SER A 189 4.36 10.48 7.66
CA SER A 189 4.72 9.19 8.24
C SER A 189 6.21 8.89 8.08
N TYR A 190 6.91 8.57 9.18
CA TYR A 190 8.33 8.21 9.13
C TYR A 190 8.53 6.85 8.49
N LEU A 191 9.53 6.77 7.60
CA LEU A 191 10.01 5.55 6.96
C LEU A 191 11.40 5.25 7.53
N PHE A 192 11.47 4.36 8.49
CA PHE A 192 12.72 3.96 9.14
C PHE A 192 13.53 3.05 8.23
N VAL A 193 14.84 3.26 8.22
CA VAL A 193 15.81 2.46 7.47
C VAL A 193 16.96 2.06 8.38
N PRO A 194 17.70 0.99 8.06
CA PRO A 194 18.91 0.64 8.82
C PRO A 194 19.86 1.82 8.97
N ASP A 195 20.53 1.94 10.11
CA ASP A 195 21.50 3.02 10.34
C ASP A 195 22.76 2.82 9.49
N ASN A 196 22.65 3.24 8.24
CA ASN A 196 23.71 3.18 7.24
C ASN A 196 23.69 4.47 6.40
N GLU A 197 24.78 5.20 6.41
CA GLU A 197 24.95 6.47 5.70
C GLU A 197 24.82 6.37 4.17
N ALA A 198 24.92 5.16 3.62
CA ALA A 198 24.72 4.93 2.20
C ALA A 198 23.25 5.10 1.74
N TYR A 199 22.28 5.23 2.67
CA TYR A 199 20.91 5.61 2.33
C TYR A 199 20.86 7.09 1.95
N GLU A 200 20.89 7.37 0.66
CA GLU A 200 20.97 8.71 0.08
C GLU A 200 19.80 9.59 0.55
N GLY A 201 20.08 10.78 1.09
CA GLY A 201 19.06 11.75 1.53
C GLY A 201 18.36 11.42 2.85
N SER A 202 18.69 10.29 3.50
CA SER A 202 18.17 9.99 4.83
C SER A 202 18.88 10.80 5.92
N VAL A 203 18.21 11.00 7.04
CA VAL A 203 18.76 11.68 8.23
C VAL A 203 18.56 10.85 9.47
N VAL A 204 19.39 11.08 10.47
CA VAL A 204 19.26 10.45 11.79
C VAL A 204 18.56 11.41 12.73
N MET A 205 17.56 10.91 13.46
CA MET A 205 16.78 11.66 14.42
C MET A 205 16.60 10.86 15.72
N TRP A 206 16.21 11.54 16.79
CA TRP A 206 15.82 10.92 18.04
C TRP A 206 14.31 10.82 18.15
N PHE A 207 13.84 9.71 18.69
CA PHE A 207 12.42 9.39 18.88
C PHE A 207 12.17 8.92 20.32
N ASP A 208 10.97 9.19 20.81
CA ASP A 208 10.45 8.62 22.06
C ASP A 208 9.99 7.15 21.87
N GLU A 209 9.52 6.53 22.93
CA GLU A 209 8.98 5.16 22.92
C GLU A 209 7.76 4.95 22.00
N HIS A 210 7.11 6.04 21.59
CA HIS A 210 5.96 6.04 20.69
C HIS A 210 6.33 6.41 19.23
N ASN A 211 7.62 6.53 18.93
CA ASN A 211 8.14 6.99 17.64
C ASN A 211 7.77 8.44 17.28
N HIS A 212 7.56 9.31 18.27
CA HIS A 212 7.48 10.74 18.03
C HIS A 212 8.89 11.35 18.04
N PRO A 213 9.19 12.28 17.11
CA PRO A 213 10.50 12.93 17.09
C PRO A 213 10.67 13.81 18.32
N VAL A 214 11.84 13.74 18.93
CA VAL A 214 12.18 14.49 20.13
C VAL A 214 13.50 15.23 19.98
N ASN A 215 13.62 16.38 20.66
CA ASN A 215 14.90 17.03 20.83
C ASN A 215 15.64 16.36 22.00
N TYR A 216 16.73 15.65 21.72
CA TYR A 216 17.46 14.88 22.72
C TYR A 216 17.93 15.74 23.89
N ASP A 217 18.36 16.99 23.63
CA ASP A 217 18.89 17.91 24.64
C ASP A 217 17.81 18.45 25.61
N GLU A 218 16.53 18.30 25.26
CA GLU A 218 15.39 18.77 26.06
C GLU A 218 14.72 17.64 26.86
N LEU A 219 15.21 16.40 26.75
CA LEU A 219 14.62 15.25 27.42
C LEU A 219 14.97 15.22 28.93
N THR A 220 14.03 14.72 29.71
CA THR A 220 14.26 14.40 31.13
C THR A 220 15.14 13.13 31.26
N ALA A 221 15.74 12.91 32.43
CA ALA A 221 16.57 11.74 32.70
C ALA A 221 15.83 10.40 32.51
N GLU A 222 14.49 10.37 32.68
CA GLU A 222 13.65 9.20 32.43
C GLU A 222 13.42 9.00 30.94
N GLN A 223 13.08 10.07 30.21
CA GLN A 223 12.86 10.03 28.77
C GLN A 223 14.13 9.64 27.98
N HIS A 224 15.32 10.03 28.48
CA HIS A 224 16.58 9.57 27.88
C HIS A 224 16.74 8.05 27.89
N LYS A 225 16.12 7.31 28.84
CA LYS A 225 16.22 5.85 28.91
C LYS A 225 15.42 5.15 27.83
N THR A 226 14.34 5.77 27.37
CA THR A 226 13.43 5.20 26.36
C THR A 226 13.62 5.80 24.96
N ALA A 227 14.30 6.96 24.88
CA ALA A 227 14.60 7.59 23.60
C ALA A 227 15.58 6.74 22.79
N HIS A 228 15.27 6.58 21.52
CA HIS A 228 16.11 5.82 20.58
C HIS A 228 16.41 6.63 19.32
N ARG A 229 17.52 6.27 18.68
CA ARG A 229 18.03 6.95 17.51
C ARG A 229 17.72 6.13 16.27
N GLU A 230 17.05 6.73 15.28
CA GLU A 230 16.69 6.07 14.03
C GLU A 230 17.08 6.91 12.82
N ARG A 231 17.45 6.22 11.74
CA ARG A 231 17.65 6.82 10.43
C ARG A 231 16.35 6.74 9.64
N CYS A 232 15.94 7.84 9.03
CA CYS A 232 14.63 7.87 8.39
C CYS A 232 14.50 8.86 7.23
N TYR A 233 13.48 8.58 6.42
CA TYR A 233 12.78 9.53 5.55
C TYR A 233 11.43 9.86 6.15
N LYS A 234 10.73 10.82 5.55
CA LYS A 234 9.33 11.10 5.84
C LYS A 234 8.52 11.03 4.54
N LEU A 235 7.44 10.28 4.56
CA LEU A 235 6.40 10.29 3.54
C LEU A 235 5.33 11.30 3.95
N VAL A 236 5.11 12.32 3.16
CA VAL A 236 3.96 13.23 3.27
C VAL A 236 2.98 12.87 2.17
N SER A 237 1.72 12.67 2.49
CA SER A 237 0.74 12.20 1.51
C SER A 237 -0.66 12.77 1.71
N LEU A 238 -1.42 12.82 0.61
CA LEU A 238 -2.85 13.11 0.58
C LEU A 238 -3.62 11.85 0.21
N LEU A 239 -4.59 11.49 1.03
CA LEU A 239 -5.50 10.37 0.83
C LEU A 239 -6.91 10.89 0.58
N HIS A 240 -7.51 10.57 -0.54
CA HIS A 240 -8.92 10.80 -0.80
C HIS A 240 -9.76 9.65 -0.25
N LEU A 241 -10.81 9.98 0.50
CA LEU A 241 -11.76 9.04 1.05
C LEU A 241 -12.97 8.94 0.12
N ARG A 242 -13.16 7.78 -0.50
CA ARG A 242 -14.27 7.49 -1.40
C ARG A 242 -15.10 6.34 -0.81
N GLY A 243 -16.13 6.66 -0.02
CA GLY A 243 -16.85 5.63 0.73
C GLY A 243 -15.86 4.81 1.58
N ASP A 244 -15.85 3.48 1.38
CA ASP A 244 -14.90 2.57 2.03
C ASP A 244 -13.61 2.35 1.23
N SER A 245 -13.46 2.99 0.07
CA SER A 245 -12.27 2.92 -0.78
C SER A 245 -11.33 4.10 -0.54
N TYR A 246 -10.04 3.93 -0.84
CA TYR A 246 -8.99 4.87 -0.52
C TYR A 246 -8.11 5.13 -1.75
N VAL A 247 -7.90 6.41 -2.08
CA VAL A 247 -7.10 6.84 -3.24
C VAL A 247 -5.97 7.75 -2.78
N TYR A 248 -4.72 7.34 -2.95
CA TYR A 248 -3.60 8.26 -2.76
C TYR A 248 -3.57 9.29 -3.90
N ALA A 249 -3.76 10.54 -3.54
CA ALA A 249 -3.89 11.65 -4.48
C ALA A 249 -2.62 12.48 -4.65
N ALA A 250 -1.72 12.44 -3.68
CA ALA A 250 -0.40 13.05 -3.79
C ALA A 250 0.57 12.43 -2.78
N LEU A 251 1.86 12.52 -3.06
CA LEU A 251 2.93 12.08 -2.15
C LEU A 251 4.20 12.89 -2.33
N ALA A 252 4.98 12.99 -1.25
CA ALA A 252 6.38 13.40 -1.30
C ALA A 252 7.20 12.55 -0.32
N VAL A 253 8.38 12.10 -0.75
CA VAL A 253 9.37 11.47 0.12
C VAL A 253 10.47 12.49 0.36
N VAL A 254 10.65 12.87 1.61
CA VAL A 254 11.61 13.92 2.03
C VAL A 254 12.51 13.41 3.14
N PRO A 255 13.64 14.08 3.44
CA PRO A 255 14.45 13.76 4.64
C PRO A 255 13.59 13.80 5.90
N GLY A 256 13.86 12.91 6.88
CA GLY A 256 13.03 12.78 8.09
C GLY A 256 12.86 14.08 8.89
N ASN A 257 13.84 14.97 8.85
CA ASN A 257 13.83 16.27 9.55
C ASN A 257 13.13 17.40 8.77
N ALA A 258 12.65 17.14 7.56
CA ALA A 258 11.91 18.15 6.79
C ALA A 258 10.59 18.53 7.50
N HIS A 259 10.26 19.82 7.47
CA HIS A 259 8.96 20.30 7.91
C HIS A 259 7.89 19.81 6.94
N GLU A 260 6.86 19.18 7.45
CA GLU A 260 5.82 18.53 6.64
C GLU A 260 4.72 19.48 6.16
N ASP A 261 4.46 20.54 6.90
CA ASP A 261 3.43 21.53 6.57
C ASP A 261 3.63 22.20 5.21
N PRO A 262 4.78 22.83 4.86
CA PRO A 262 4.96 23.42 3.54
C PRO A 262 4.88 22.39 2.42
N VAL A 263 5.40 21.18 2.64
CA VAL A 263 5.35 20.09 1.65
C VAL A 263 3.91 19.68 1.37
N LEU A 264 3.08 19.52 2.41
CA LEU A 264 1.68 19.14 2.23
C LEU A 264 0.88 20.19 1.45
N TYR A 265 1.03 21.48 1.79
CA TYR A 265 0.30 22.53 1.09
C TYR A 265 0.76 22.71 -0.36
N GLU A 266 2.03 22.42 -0.66
CA GLU A 266 2.52 22.33 -2.03
C GLU A 266 1.85 21.18 -2.80
N LEU A 267 1.72 20.00 -2.18
CA LEU A 267 0.98 18.86 -2.76
C LEU A 267 -0.49 19.18 -3.02
N VAL A 268 -1.15 19.91 -2.11
CA VAL A 268 -2.53 20.38 -2.31
C VAL A 268 -2.61 21.32 -3.51
N GLU A 269 -1.68 22.27 -3.62
CA GLU A 269 -1.62 23.19 -4.76
C GLU A 269 -1.43 22.45 -6.09
N GLN A 270 -0.46 21.53 -6.14
CA GLN A 270 -0.19 20.70 -7.33
C GLN A 270 -1.44 19.90 -7.73
N LEU A 271 -2.11 19.26 -6.77
CA LEU A 271 -3.33 18.51 -7.04
C LEU A 271 -4.44 19.39 -7.60
N VAL A 272 -4.69 20.58 -7.00
CA VAL A 272 -5.69 21.53 -7.50
C VAL A 272 -5.37 22.02 -8.91
N GLN A 273 -4.10 22.25 -9.22
CA GLN A 273 -3.67 22.65 -10.57
C GLN A 273 -3.93 21.55 -11.61
N ARG A 274 -3.82 20.27 -11.23
CA ARG A 274 -3.93 19.12 -12.13
C ARG A 274 -5.36 18.64 -12.32
N VAL A 275 -6.12 18.51 -11.22
CA VAL A 275 -7.49 17.95 -11.27
C VAL A 275 -8.58 19.05 -11.24
N GLY A 276 -8.19 20.28 -10.97
CA GLY A 276 -9.10 21.42 -10.95
C GLY A 276 -9.65 21.79 -9.58
N LYS A 277 -10.12 23.04 -9.47
CA LYS A 277 -10.80 23.54 -8.27
C LYS A 277 -12.12 22.82 -8.04
N GLY A 278 -12.47 22.59 -6.78
CA GLY A 278 -13.72 21.92 -6.39
C GLY A 278 -13.62 20.40 -6.25
N MET A 279 -12.48 19.79 -6.61
CA MET A 279 -12.20 18.38 -6.34
C MET A 279 -12.02 18.17 -4.84
N ILE A 280 -11.19 18.98 -4.19
CA ILE A 280 -11.03 18.98 -2.73
C ILE A 280 -12.07 19.94 -2.16
N LYS A 281 -12.98 19.44 -1.34
CA LYS A 281 -13.96 20.26 -0.61
C LYS A 281 -13.61 20.38 0.87
N LEU A 282 -13.12 19.31 1.47
CA LEU A 282 -12.69 19.27 2.86
C LEU A 282 -11.32 18.61 2.96
N LEU A 283 -10.39 19.32 3.58
CA LEU A 283 -9.04 18.85 3.89
C LEU A 283 -8.92 18.66 5.41
N ILE A 284 -8.75 17.42 5.85
CA ILE A 284 -8.62 17.04 7.25
C ILE A 284 -7.13 16.85 7.55
N LEU A 285 -6.61 17.55 8.55
CA LEU A 285 -5.19 17.58 8.90
C LEU A 285 -4.96 17.34 10.38
N ASP A 286 -3.73 17.00 10.75
CA ASP A 286 -3.28 17.01 12.13
C ASP A 286 -2.82 18.42 12.58
N ARG A 287 -2.64 18.59 13.88
CA ARG A 287 -2.12 19.84 14.50
C ARG A 287 -0.70 20.22 14.05
N GLY A 288 0.04 19.31 13.40
CA GLY A 288 1.33 19.58 12.77
C GLY A 288 1.23 20.59 11.62
N PHE A 289 0.09 20.63 10.95
CA PHE A 289 -0.16 21.42 9.74
C PHE A 289 -0.88 22.76 10.00
N ILE A 290 -0.80 23.29 11.23
CA ILE A 290 -1.41 24.58 11.57
C ILE A 290 -0.58 25.72 10.94
N ASP A 291 -1.07 26.27 9.84
CA ASP A 291 -0.55 27.46 9.14
C ASP A 291 -1.70 28.35 8.68
N GLY A 292 -1.89 29.47 9.36
CA GLY A 292 -3.01 30.37 9.10
C GLY A 292 -3.02 30.97 7.70
N LYS A 293 -1.84 31.21 7.10
CA LYS A 293 -1.71 31.72 5.73
C LYS A 293 -2.16 30.69 4.71
N ASN A 294 -1.67 29.46 4.83
CA ASN A 294 -2.04 28.37 3.94
C ASN A 294 -3.50 27.95 4.10
N ILE A 295 -4.04 27.93 5.34
CA ILE A 295 -5.46 27.70 5.59
C ILE A 295 -6.32 28.78 4.90
N SER A 296 -5.92 30.05 5.01
CA SER A 296 -6.60 31.15 4.32
C SER A 296 -6.54 31.00 2.80
N ARG A 297 -5.40 30.59 2.27
CA ARG A 297 -5.19 30.33 0.85
C ARG A 297 -6.08 29.19 0.34
N CYS A 298 -6.14 28.07 1.05
CA CYS A 298 -7.04 26.96 0.75
C CYS A 298 -8.48 27.43 0.55
N LYS A 299 -9.00 28.23 1.51
CA LYS A 299 -10.39 28.70 1.44
C LYS A 299 -10.60 29.75 0.36
N ARG A 300 -9.74 30.76 0.26
CA ARG A 300 -9.94 31.89 -0.65
C ARG A 300 -9.66 31.58 -2.11
N GLU A 301 -8.54 30.89 -2.36
CA GLU A 301 -8.08 30.68 -3.73
C GLU A 301 -8.67 29.43 -4.35
N TRP A 302 -8.87 28.39 -3.54
CA TRP A 302 -9.28 27.08 -4.05
C TRP A 302 -10.67 26.63 -3.59
N GLY A 303 -11.28 27.32 -2.62
CA GLY A 303 -12.60 26.96 -2.08
C GLY A 303 -12.55 25.71 -1.19
N ILE A 304 -11.37 25.36 -0.67
CA ILE A 304 -11.14 24.19 0.17
C ILE A 304 -11.38 24.56 1.63
N ASP A 305 -12.26 23.83 2.29
CA ASP A 305 -12.39 23.90 3.72
C ASP A 305 -11.33 23.04 4.42
N VAL A 306 -10.80 23.55 5.55
CA VAL A 306 -9.79 22.87 6.34
C VAL A 306 -10.35 22.56 7.71
N LEU A 307 -10.07 21.34 8.23
CA LEU A 307 -10.45 20.88 9.55
C LEU A 307 -9.24 20.27 10.26
N LEU A 308 -8.90 20.79 11.45
CA LEU A 308 -7.75 20.32 12.22
C LEU A 308 -7.91 20.65 13.73
N PRO A 309 -7.17 19.96 14.62
CA PRO A 309 -7.20 20.26 16.05
C PRO A 309 -6.38 21.50 16.39
N MET A 310 -6.83 22.23 17.41
CA MET A 310 -6.15 23.42 17.90
C MET A 310 -5.00 23.06 18.85
N LYS A 311 -3.99 23.95 18.93
CA LYS A 311 -2.98 23.93 20.00
C LYS A 311 -3.45 24.79 21.17
N LYS A 312 -3.29 24.31 22.41
CA LYS A 312 -3.70 25.03 23.64
C LYS A 312 -3.01 26.42 23.82
N LYS A 313 -1.90 26.67 23.08
CA LYS A 313 -1.15 27.94 23.12
C LYS A 313 -1.65 29.01 22.13
N MET A 314 -2.66 28.71 21.30
CA MET A 314 -3.20 29.67 20.33
C MET A 314 -4.14 30.67 20.98
N ASP A 315 -4.14 31.91 20.49
CA ASP A 315 -5.07 32.95 20.94
C ASP A 315 -6.53 32.51 20.76
N VAL A 316 -6.83 31.89 19.59
CA VAL A 316 -8.16 31.32 19.28
C VAL A 316 -8.61 30.31 20.35
N TRP A 317 -7.70 29.53 20.94
CA TRP A 317 -8.02 28.61 22.01
C TRP A 317 -8.52 29.38 23.26
N THR A 318 -7.76 30.40 23.69
CA THR A 318 -8.09 31.19 24.86
C THR A 318 -9.42 31.93 24.68
N ASP A 319 -9.62 32.54 23.52
CA ASP A 319 -10.85 33.27 23.19
C ASP A 319 -12.06 32.34 23.12
N ALA A 320 -11.91 31.15 22.49
CA ALA A 320 -12.97 30.15 22.38
C ALA A 320 -13.42 29.68 23.78
N TRP A 321 -12.49 29.35 24.67
CA TRP A 321 -12.82 28.95 26.05
C TRP A 321 -13.44 30.06 26.87
N ALA A 322 -13.06 31.32 26.64
CA ALA A 322 -13.70 32.44 27.28
C ALA A 322 -15.17 32.58 26.85
N LEU A 323 -15.47 32.43 25.58
CA LEU A 323 -16.84 32.47 25.04
C LEU A 323 -17.66 31.24 25.43
N ALA A 324 -17.05 30.07 25.56
CA ALA A 324 -17.70 28.83 25.96
C ALA A 324 -18.32 28.89 27.39
N LYS A 325 -17.84 29.79 28.26
CA LYS A 325 -18.43 30.01 29.57
C LYS A 325 -19.86 30.55 29.52
N GLN A 326 -20.23 31.18 28.42
CA GLN A 326 -21.56 31.78 28.21
C GLN A 326 -22.38 31.03 27.12
N SER A 327 -21.81 29.98 26.53
CA SER A 327 -22.40 29.21 25.43
C SER A 327 -22.99 27.89 25.94
N PRO A 328 -24.06 27.39 25.32
CA PRO A 328 -24.62 26.10 25.72
C PRO A 328 -23.72 24.94 25.29
N TRP A 329 -23.48 24.03 26.23
CA TRP A 329 -22.81 22.75 25.96
C TRP A 329 -23.84 21.67 25.65
N GLN A 330 -23.49 20.76 24.73
CA GLN A 330 -24.31 19.61 24.36
C GLN A 330 -23.60 18.32 24.76
N LEU A 331 -24.34 17.38 25.34
CA LEU A 331 -23.83 16.07 25.70
C LEU A 331 -23.89 15.12 24.50
N LEU A 332 -22.79 14.46 24.24
CA LEU A 332 -22.72 13.32 23.32
C LEU A 332 -22.43 12.07 24.17
N PRO A 333 -23.35 11.11 24.22
CA PRO A 333 -23.06 9.84 24.89
C PRO A 333 -21.90 9.13 24.19
N ALA A 334 -21.07 8.43 24.97
CA ALA A 334 -20.01 7.61 24.40
C ALA A 334 -20.61 6.57 23.43
N GLU A 335 -19.98 6.40 22.30
CA GLU A 335 -20.42 5.36 21.35
C GLU A 335 -20.21 3.98 21.99
N ALA A 336 -21.27 3.16 21.96
CA ALA A 336 -21.15 1.80 22.45
C ALA A 336 -20.02 1.09 21.69
N PRO A 337 -19.10 0.40 22.40
CA PRO A 337 -18.01 -0.29 21.75
C PRO A 337 -18.56 -1.27 20.70
N GLN A 338 -18.07 -1.15 19.46
CA GLN A 338 -18.53 -2.04 18.38
C GLN A 338 -18.33 -3.50 18.80
N PRO A 339 -19.33 -4.35 18.59
CA PRO A 339 -19.24 -5.76 18.98
C PRO A 339 -18.05 -6.41 18.28
N LYS A 340 -17.09 -6.90 19.05
CA LYS A 340 -15.96 -7.65 18.52
C LYS A 340 -16.51 -8.88 17.79
N ILE A 341 -16.09 -9.11 16.56
CA ILE A 341 -16.48 -10.29 15.77
C ILE A 341 -16.23 -11.55 16.61
N PRO A 342 -17.25 -12.37 16.85
CA PRO A 342 -17.10 -13.56 17.69
C PRO A 342 -15.99 -14.48 17.20
N PRO A 343 -15.20 -15.10 18.11
CA PRO A 343 -14.11 -16.01 17.75
C PRO A 343 -14.54 -17.20 16.88
N SER A 344 -15.83 -17.57 16.93
CA SER A 344 -16.41 -18.71 16.20
C SER A 344 -16.33 -18.61 14.66
N HIS A 345 -16.08 -17.43 14.10
CA HIS A 345 -15.96 -17.24 12.65
C HIS A 345 -14.53 -17.10 12.16
N ARG A 346 -13.53 -17.33 13.05
CA ARG A 346 -12.13 -17.27 12.67
C ARG A 346 -11.58 -18.68 12.37
N PRO A 347 -10.71 -18.83 11.35
CA PRO A 347 -10.03 -20.10 11.10
C PRO A 347 -9.32 -20.62 12.36
N ALA A 348 -9.43 -21.91 12.64
CA ALA A 348 -8.93 -22.54 13.86
C ALA A 348 -7.43 -22.27 14.15
N GLU A 349 -6.64 -22.08 13.09
CA GLU A 349 -5.21 -21.74 13.20
C GLU A 349 -4.96 -20.31 13.73
N ILE A 350 -5.78 -19.34 13.31
CA ILE A 350 -5.70 -17.97 13.82
C ILE A 350 -6.07 -17.94 15.29
N VAL A 351 -7.13 -18.67 15.68
CA VAL A 351 -7.54 -18.82 17.08
C VAL A 351 -6.43 -19.47 17.92
N ARG A 352 -5.75 -20.50 17.40
CA ARG A 352 -4.61 -21.16 18.09
C ARG A 352 -3.42 -20.22 18.26
N ARG A 353 -3.04 -19.45 17.23
CA ARG A 353 -1.95 -18.46 17.32
C ARG A 353 -2.30 -17.34 18.30
N GLU A 354 -3.52 -16.85 18.26
CA GLU A 354 -3.99 -15.80 19.16
C GLU A 354 -4.04 -16.28 20.61
N LEU A 355 -4.53 -17.49 20.87
CA LEU A 355 -4.49 -18.15 22.19
C LEU A 355 -3.05 -18.37 22.71
N LYS A 356 -2.12 -18.78 21.83
CA LYS A 356 -0.70 -18.93 22.19
C LYS A 356 -0.08 -17.56 22.52
N ARG A 357 -0.38 -16.52 21.73
CA ARG A 357 0.07 -15.14 21.96
C ARG A 357 -0.54 -14.55 23.24
N GLN A 358 -1.82 -14.81 23.50
CA GLN A 358 -2.49 -14.38 24.74
C GLN A 358 -1.92 -15.07 25.97
N LYS A 359 -1.59 -16.37 25.90
CA LYS A 359 -0.92 -17.10 26.99
C LYS A 359 0.48 -16.56 27.27
N THR A 360 1.25 -16.23 26.22
CA THR A 360 2.59 -15.63 26.38
C THR A 360 2.49 -14.20 26.93
N LEU A 361 1.51 -13.41 26.48
CA LEU A 361 1.23 -12.07 27.02
C LEU A 361 0.69 -12.12 28.45
N ALA A 362 -0.18 -13.09 28.77
CA ALA A 362 -0.68 -13.29 30.12
C ALA A 362 0.44 -13.70 31.10
N ALA A 363 1.38 -14.54 30.65
CA ALA A 363 2.56 -14.91 31.45
C ALA A 363 3.52 -13.73 31.65
N LYS A 364 3.67 -12.83 30.66
CA LYS A 364 4.42 -11.57 30.82
C LYS A 364 3.69 -10.57 31.72
N LYS A 365 2.36 -10.40 31.53
CA LYS A 365 1.54 -9.50 32.37
C LYS A 365 1.44 -9.94 33.83
N ALA A 366 1.59 -11.23 34.13
CA ALA A 366 1.62 -11.72 35.51
C ALA A 366 2.89 -11.29 36.28
N GLN A 367 3.90 -10.77 35.59
CA GLN A 367 5.14 -10.24 36.17
C GLN A 367 5.19 -8.69 36.18
N GLU A 368 4.23 -8.03 35.55
CA GLU A 368 4.11 -6.57 35.54
C GLU A 368 3.06 -6.11 36.56
N PRO A 369 3.24 -4.92 37.18
CA PRO A 369 2.18 -4.36 38.01
C PRO A 369 0.91 -4.18 37.15
N PRO A 370 -0.29 -4.35 37.75
CA PRO A 370 -1.53 -4.22 36.99
C PRO A 370 -1.54 -2.86 36.27
N PRO A 371 -1.88 -2.83 34.97
CA PRO A 371 -2.00 -1.55 34.27
C PRO A 371 -3.02 -0.68 35.01
N PRO A 372 -2.82 0.64 35.04
CA PRO A 372 -3.83 1.55 35.58
C PRO A 372 -5.19 1.22 34.96
N PRO A 373 -6.31 1.38 35.70
CA PRO A 373 -7.63 1.12 35.15
C PRO A 373 -7.78 1.88 33.85
N ALA A 374 -8.25 1.19 32.81
CA ALA A 374 -8.46 1.81 31.49
C ALA A 374 -9.38 3.03 31.70
N GLU A 375 -8.95 4.19 31.23
CA GLU A 375 -9.77 5.39 31.18
C GLU A 375 -11.02 5.08 30.35
N VAL A 376 -12.17 4.97 31.02
CA VAL A 376 -13.44 4.68 30.36
C VAL A 376 -14.12 6.00 30.07
N LEU A 377 -14.19 6.38 28.80
CA LEU A 377 -14.92 7.55 28.35
C LEU A 377 -16.43 7.31 28.57
N GLU A 378 -17.08 8.16 29.36
CA GLU A 378 -18.52 8.09 29.61
C GLU A 378 -19.32 8.96 28.64
N TRP A 379 -18.89 10.22 28.44
CA TRP A 379 -19.50 11.13 27.48
C TRP A 379 -18.50 12.20 27.03
N THR A 380 -18.82 12.84 25.91
CA THR A 380 -18.12 14.04 25.44
C THR A 380 -19.10 15.22 25.49
N GLU A 381 -18.68 16.32 26.05
CA GLU A 381 -19.39 17.60 25.95
C GLU A 381 -18.84 18.38 24.78
N ILE A 382 -19.72 18.97 23.97
CA ILE A 382 -19.33 19.78 22.82
C ILE A 382 -19.91 21.18 22.89
N CYS A 383 -19.14 22.19 22.51
CA CYS A 383 -19.55 23.58 22.44
C CYS A 383 -19.13 24.20 21.11
N PRO A 384 -20.06 24.43 20.17
CA PRO A 384 -19.76 25.06 18.87
C PRO A 384 -19.71 26.59 19.04
N ILE A 385 -18.68 27.21 18.51
CA ILE A 385 -18.51 28.67 18.48
C ILE A 385 -18.11 29.07 17.05
N LYS A 386 -18.82 30.05 16.47
CA LYS A 386 -18.68 30.41 15.07
C LYS A 386 -18.06 31.79 14.87
N GLY A 387 -17.35 31.96 13.77
CA GLY A 387 -16.98 33.26 13.24
C GLY A 387 -15.79 33.93 13.91
N PHE A 388 -14.79 33.17 14.39
CA PHE A 388 -13.54 33.76 14.90
C PHE A 388 -12.75 34.44 13.80
N THR A 389 -12.28 35.66 14.12
CA THR A 389 -11.37 36.45 13.28
C THR A 389 -10.16 36.95 14.08
N SER A 390 -9.98 36.48 15.31
CA SER A 390 -8.92 36.93 16.21
C SER A 390 -7.53 36.35 15.89
N TRP A 391 -7.45 35.33 15.05
CA TRP A 391 -6.17 34.77 14.64
C TRP A 391 -5.53 35.60 13.52
N SER A 392 -4.50 36.39 13.87
CA SER A 392 -3.85 37.34 12.95
C SER A 392 -3.25 36.70 11.69
N GLU A 393 -2.81 35.45 11.76
CA GLU A 393 -2.25 34.72 10.63
C GLU A 393 -3.32 34.18 9.66
N CYS A 394 -4.56 34.04 10.13
CA CYS A 394 -5.67 33.51 9.34
C CYS A 394 -6.66 34.62 8.98
N THR A 395 -6.79 34.91 7.69
CA THR A 395 -7.60 36.02 7.17
C THR A 395 -9.01 35.61 6.76
N VAL A 396 -9.42 34.38 7.06
CA VAL A 396 -10.78 33.86 6.86
C VAL A 396 -11.41 33.54 8.22
N PRO A 397 -12.75 33.65 8.35
CA PRO A 397 -13.42 33.24 9.56
C PRO A 397 -13.19 31.77 9.87
N ILE A 398 -12.96 31.45 11.15
CA ILE A 398 -12.79 30.10 11.65
C ILE A 398 -13.98 29.77 12.55
N HIS A 399 -14.48 28.57 12.45
CA HIS A 399 -15.45 27.99 13.37
C HIS A 399 -14.72 27.01 14.28
N VAL A 400 -15.07 27.00 15.54
CA VAL A 400 -14.44 26.20 16.58
C VAL A 400 -15.47 25.24 17.18
N LEU A 401 -15.09 24.01 17.36
CA LEU A 401 -15.79 23.05 18.21
C LEU A 401 -14.89 22.70 19.39
N LEU A 402 -15.27 23.16 20.58
CA LEU A 402 -14.62 22.74 21.83
C LEU A 402 -15.20 21.40 22.28
N LEU A 403 -14.34 20.54 22.77
CA LEU A 403 -14.68 19.22 23.26
C LEU A 403 -14.11 19.02 24.66
N ARG A 404 -14.90 18.39 25.53
CA ARG A 404 -14.50 17.94 26.85
C ARG A 404 -14.88 16.48 26.99
N ASP A 405 -13.89 15.62 27.02
CA ASP A 405 -14.05 14.20 27.25
C ASP A 405 -14.08 13.94 28.75
N CYS A 406 -15.16 13.32 29.23
CA CYS A 406 -15.40 13.04 30.63
C CYS A 406 -15.29 11.53 30.88
N TYR A 407 -14.40 11.15 31.79
CA TYR A 407 -14.08 9.77 32.09
C TYR A 407 -14.68 9.30 33.41
N ALA A 408 -14.88 7.98 33.54
CA ALA A 408 -15.53 7.36 34.72
C ALA A 408 -14.78 7.58 36.03
N ASP A 409 -13.52 7.91 36.00
CA ASP A 409 -12.69 8.26 37.16
C ASP A 409 -12.81 9.74 37.56
N GLY A 410 -13.60 10.54 36.84
CA GLY A 410 -13.77 11.96 37.02
C GLY A 410 -12.72 12.83 36.33
N HIS A 411 -11.76 12.22 35.61
CA HIS A 411 -10.83 12.97 34.78
C HIS A 411 -11.55 13.61 33.59
N GLN A 412 -11.06 14.78 33.16
CA GLN A 412 -11.57 15.50 32.00
C GLN A 412 -10.39 15.91 31.11
N ASP A 413 -10.49 15.62 29.81
CA ASP A 413 -9.54 16.11 28.82
C ASP A 413 -10.22 17.14 27.90
N GLU A 414 -9.61 18.32 27.81
CA GLU A 414 -10.10 19.44 27.02
C GLU A 414 -9.28 19.60 25.75
N TRP A 415 -9.98 19.57 24.64
CA TRP A 415 -9.39 19.76 23.31
C TRP A 415 -10.36 20.49 22.39
N GLY A 416 -9.97 20.80 21.17
CA GLY A 416 -10.83 21.53 20.26
C GLY A 416 -10.42 21.37 18.80
N LEU A 417 -11.40 21.46 17.93
CA LEU A 417 -11.27 21.47 16.50
C LEU A 417 -11.51 22.88 15.96
N MET A 418 -10.79 23.26 14.92
CA MET A 418 -11.07 24.46 14.13
C MET A 418 -11.27 24.10 12.68
N THR A 419 -12.21 24.78 12.04
CA THR A 419 -12.54 24.58 10.62
C THR A 419 -12.93 25.88 9.94
N THR A 420 -12.68 25.96 8.64
CA THR A 420 -13.20 27.06 7.79
C THR A 420 -14.56 26.70 7.17
N ALA A 421 -15.04 25.46 7.36
CA ALA A 421 -16.36 25.03 6.92
C ALA A 421 -17.43 25.54 7.89
N ASP A 422 -18.51 26.14 7.36
CA ASP A 422 -19.70 26.36 8.19
C ASP A 422 -20.44 25.04 8.39
N PHE A 423 -20.97 24.83 9.59
CA PHE A 423 -21.71 23.63 9.93
C PHE A 423 -22.96 23.98 10.74
N THR A 424 -24.06 23.28 10.49
CA THR A 424 -25.33 23.43 11.22
C THR A 424 -25.45 22.39 12.33
N ASN A 425 -24.95 21.18 12.08
CA ASN A 425 -24.90 20.12 13.09
C ASN A 425 -23.61 20.26 13.91
N PRO A 426 -23.70 20.52 15.22
CA PRO A 426 -22.53 20.67 16.09
C PRO A 426 -21.62 19.44 16.15
N ARG A 427 -22.14 18.24 15.89
CA ARG A 427 -21.38 16.99 15.87
C ARG A 427 -20.52 16.84 14.61
N GLN A 428 -20.93 17.47 13.49
CA GLN A 428 -20.32 17.25 12.17
C GLN A 428 -18.80 17.42 12.14
N PRO A 429 -18.17 18.46 12.74
CA PRO A 429 -16.71 18.60 12.69
C PRO A 429 -15.99 17.43 13.38
N LYS A 430 -16.55 16.90 14.49
CA LYS A 430 -15.98 15.74 15.18
C LYS A 430 -16.09 14.49 14.32
N ASP A 431 -17.27 14.18 13.79
CA ASP A 431 -17.50 13.02 12.95
C ASP A 431 -16.60 13.04 11.69
N GLN A 432 -16.37 14.24 11.14
CA GLN A 432 -15.44 14.42 10.01
C GLN A 432 -13.99 14.24 10.44
N TYR A 433 -13.59 14.76 11.60
CA TYR A 433 -12.22 14.63 12.10
C TYR A 433 -11.87 13.18 12.44
N ASP A 434 -12.82 12.40 12.91
CA ASP A 434 -12.64 10.96 13.19
C ASP A 434 -12.22 10.17 11.93
N LEU A 435 -12.52 10.69 10.74
CA LEU A 435 -12.04 10.10 9.48
C LEU A 435 -10.51 10.18 9.32
N ARG A 436 -9.82 11.05 10.08
CA ARG A 436 -8.36 11.16 10.04
C ARG A 436 -7.65 9.84 10.35
N VAL A 437 -8.23 9.03 11.22
CA VAL A 437 -7.69 7.71 11.57
C VAL A 437 -7.51 6.82 10.34
N LYS A 438 -8.27 7.06 9.26
CA LYS A 438 -8.19 6.25 8.04
C LYS A 438 -6.82 6.34 7.36
N ILE A 439 -6.18 7.51 7.31
CA ILE A 439 -4.84 7.63 6.70
C ILE A 439 -3.77 6.94 7.57
N GLU A 440 -3.87 7.05 8.90
CA GLU A 440 -2.96 6.35 9.83
C GLU A 440 -3.06 4.83 9.69
N GLU A 441 -4.31 4.31 9.60
CA GLU A 441 -4.53 2.89 9.33
C GLU A 441 -3.94 2.46 7.98
N ARG A 442 -4.04 3.30 6.94
CA ARG A 442 -3.46 2.99 5.62
C ARG A 442 -1.94 3.03 5.66
N HIS A 443 -1.33 4.01 6.31
CA HIS A 443 0.12 4.04 6.53
C HIS A 443 0.59 2.78 7.29
N ARG A 444 -0.13 2.37 8.32
CA ARG A 444 0.17 1.14 9.07
C ARG A 444 0.04 -0.09 8.18
N VAL A 445 -1.01 -0.20 7.37
CA VAL A 445 -1.20 -1.31 6.43
C VAL A 445 -0.06 -1.37 5.42
N LEU A 446 0.34 -0.24 4.84
CA LEU A 446 1.43 -0.18 3.87
C LEU A 446 2.79 -0.56 4.49
N LYS A 447 3.07 -0.11 5.72
CA LYS A 447 4.29 -0.46 6.45
C LYS A 447 4.35 -1.93 6.85
N CYS A 448 3.21 -2.47 7.35
CA CYS A 448 3.17 -3.84 7.89
C CYS A 448 3.01 -4.93 6.83
N PHE A 449 2.46 -4.62 5.66
CA PHE A 449 2.06 -5.62 4.66
C PHE A 449 2.59 -5.36 3.25
N HIS A 450 3.00 -4.13 2.93
CA HIS A 450 3.59 -3.78 1.63
C HIS A 450 5.07 -3.42 1.75
N ASP A 451 5.67 -3.67 2.94
CA ASP A 451 7.08 -3.40 3.23
C ASP A 451 7.52 -2.00 2.81
N LEU A 452 6.65 -0.99 3.10
CA LEU A 452 6.86 0.40 2.70
C LEU A 452 8.19 0.98 3.21
N SER A 453 8.75 0.44 4.28
CA SER A 453 10.04 0.83 4.86
C SER A 453 11.18 -0.14 4.56
N ASP A 454 10.92 -1.26 3.89
CA ASP A 454 11.94 -2.22 3.47
C ASP A 454 12.36 -1.94 2.02
N PHE A 455 13.46 -1.19 1.87
CA PHE A 455 13.91 -0.75 0.56
C PHE A 455 14.92 -1.70 -0.06
N SER A 456 14.67 -2.09 -1.31
CA SER A 456 15.55 -2.94 -2.11
C SER A 456 16.86 -2.27 -2.54
N SER A 457 17.00 -0.96 -2.30
CA SER A 457 18.15 -0.14 -2.68
C SER A 457 18.40 0.96 -1.67
N ARG A 458 19.63 1.47 -1.65
CA ARG A 458 20.02 2.66 -0.87
C ARG A 458 19.98 3.94 -1.71
N SER A 459 19.79 3.83 -3.02
CA SER A 459 19.64 4.99 -3.91
C SER A 459 18.28 5.64 -3.73
N PHE A 460 18.26 6.94 -3.51
CA PHE A 460 17.05 7.71 -3.30
C PHE A 460 16.09 7.64 -4.49
N ASN A 461 16.63 7.55 -5.71
CA ASN A 461 15.81 7.37 -6.92
C ASN A 461 14.95 6.09 -6.85
N VAL A 462 15.56 4.98 -6.42
CA VAL A 462 14.85 3.69 -6.29
C VAL A 462 13.88 3.72 -5.11
N ILE A 463 14.27 4.35 -4.01
CA ILE A 463 13.42 4.50 -2.80
C ILE A 463 12.15 5.27 -3.16
N ALA A 464 12.27 6.44 -3.78
CA ALA A 464 11.13 7.24 -4.20
C ALA A 464 10.23 6.49 -5.19
N ALA A 465 10.82 5.84 -6.21
CA ALA A 465 10.07 5.02 -7.16
C ALA A 465 9.35 3.85 -6.47
N GLN A 466 9.99 3.17 -5.52
CA GLN A 466 9.37 2.07 -4.77
C GLN A 466 8.14 2.56 -4.00
N VAL A 467 8.23 3.70 -3.30
CA VAL A 467 7.09 4.32 -2.62
C VAL A 467 5.98 4.65 -3.61
N VAL A 468 6.31 5.29 -4.72
CA VAL A 468 5.36 5.61 -5.79
C VAL A 468 4.64 4.35 -6.29
N PHE A 469 5.36 3.28 -6.61
CA PHE A 469 4.75 2.05 -7.11
C PHE A 469 3.91 1.33 -6.05
N ILE A 470 4.28 1.40 -4.77
CA ILE A 470 3.47 0.84 -3.68
C ILE A 470 2.13 1.58 -3.59
N LEU A 471 2.15 2.92 -3.53
CA LEU A 471 0.94 3.72 -3.43
C LEU A 471 0.08 3.64 -4.69
N LEU A 472 0.70 3.60 -5.87
CA LEU A 472 0.01 3.40 -7.15
C LEU A 472 -0.69 2.04 -7.20
N THR A 473 0.02 0.95 -6.85
CA THR A 473 -0.55 -0.40 -6.82
C THR A 473 -1.71 -0.49 -5.83
N TYR A 474 -1.52 0.07 -4.63
CA TYR A 474 -2.58 0.13 -3.63
C TYR A 474 -3.82 0.85 -4.18
N THR A 475 -3.65 2.02 -4.79
CA THR A 475 -4.74 2.82 -5.35
C THR A 475 -5.45 2.11 -6.51
N LEU A 476 -4.71 1.51 -7.44
CA LEU A 476 -5.28 0.74 -8.54
C LEU A 476 -6.03 -0.52 -8.03
N ARG A 477 -5.56 -1.15 -6.94
CA ARG A 477 -6.27 -2.26 -6.31
C ARG A 477 -7.59 -1.79 -5.69
N GLN A 478 -7.62 -0.64 -5.02
CA GLN A 478 -8.85 -0.05 -4.51
C GLN A 478 -9.85 0.24 -5.65
N TRP A 479 -9.35 0.78 -6.75
CA TRP A 479 -10.14 1.02 -7.96
C TRP A 479 -10.71 -0.28 -8.55
N GLN A 480 -9.93 -1.35 -8.62
CA GLN A 480 -10.42 -2.66 -9.06
C GLN A 480 -11.56 -3.15 -8.18
N LEU A 481 -11.40 -3.11 -6.86
CA LEU A 481 -12.45 -3.57 -5.92
C LEU A 481 -13.74 -2.77 -6.10
N TRP A 482 -13.62 -1.47 -6.25
CA TRP A 482 -14.76 -0.62 -6.53
C TRP A 482 -15.42 -0.93 -7.89
N ARG A 483 -14.63 -1.12 -8.94
CA ARG A 483 -15.16 -1.48 -10.28
C ARG A 483 -15.86 -2.83 -10.28
N LEU A 484 -15.44 -3.76 -9.46
CA LEU A 484 -16.02 -5.09 -9.31
C LEU A 484 -17.15 -5.16 -8.25
N LEU A 485 -17.56 -4.02 -7.70
CA LEU A 485 -18.57 -3.93 -6.63
C LEU A 485 -18.21 -4.76 -5.39
N GLN A 486 -16.92 -4.77 -5.03
CA GLN A 486 -16.36 -5.48 -3.88
C GLN A 486 -15.77 -4.49 -2.86
N GLU A 487 -16.41 -3.34 -2.67
CA GLU A 487 -15.91 -2.25 -1.81
C GLU A 487 -15.78 -2.68 -0.35
N GLU A 488 -16.57 -3.66 0.11
CA GLU A 488 -16.46 -4.22 1.46
C GLU A 488 -15.08 -4.89 1.72
N LEU A 489 -14.33 -5.19 0.67
CA LEU A 489 -12.98 -5.73 0.77
C LEU A 489 -11.90 -4.64 0.84
N ALA A 490 -12.23 -3.39 0.57
CA ALA A 490 -11.28 -2.29 0.46
C ALA A 490 -10.49 -2.02 1.75
N GLY A 491 -11.12 -2.21 2.91
CA GLY A 491 -10.50 -2.08 4.22
C GLY A 491 -9.70 -3.29 4.70
N GLN A 492 -9.68 -4.39 3.95
CA GLN A 492 -8.98 -5.61 4.35
C GLN A 492 -7.46 -5.48 4.22
N THR A 493 -6.73 -6.23 5.05
CA THR A 493 -5.27 -6.32 4.87
C THR A 493 -4.93 -7.08 3.58
N PRO A 494 -3.79 -6.77 2.91
CA PRO A 494 -3.42 -7.42 1.65
C PRO A 494 -3.44 -8.95 1.73
N GLY A 495 -2.91 -9.53 2.79
CA GLY A 495 -2.90 -11.00 2.95
C GLY A 495 -4.30 -11.60 3.13
N LEU A 496 -5.24 -10.88 3.75
CA LEU A 496 -6.63 -11.34 3.85
C LEU A 496 -7.36 -11.14 2.52
N LEU A 497 -7.10 -10.02 1.84
CA LEU A 497 -7.64 -9.73 0.52
C LEU A 497 -7.21 -10.81 -0.49
N GLN A 498 -5.92 -11.12 -0.56
CA GLN A 498 -5.39 -12.19 -1.41
C GLN A 498 -6.08 -13.52 -1.12
N ARG A 499 -6.25 -13.90 0.15
CA ARG A 499 -6.97 -15.14 0.51
C ARG A 499 -8.41 -15.13 0.04
N ARG A 500 -9.12 -14.02 0.16
CA ARG A 500 -10.52 -13.93 -0.25
C ARG A 500 -10.69 -13.95 -1.76
N LEU A 501 -9.82 -13.27 -2.49
CA LEU A 501 -9.84 -13.24 -3.95
C LEU A 501 -9.35 -14.56 -4.56
N ASN A 502 -8.42 -15.26 -3.90
CA ASN A 502 -7.83 -16.50 -4.40
C ASN A 502 -8.58 -17.78 -3.97
N ILE A 503 -9.55 -17.70 -3.08
CA ILE A 503 -10.27 -18.88 -2.56
C ILE A 503 -10.94 -19.69 -3.70
N HIS A 504 -11.30 -19.07 -4.80
CA HIS A 504 -12.14 -19.70 -5.82
C HIS A 504 -11.40 -20.17 -7.06
N THR A 505 -10.13 -19.79 -7.28
CA THR A 505 -9.44 -20.17 -8.53
C THR A 505 -7.92 -20.32 -8.36
N PRO A 506 -7.42 -21.32 -7.61
CA PRO A 506 -5.99 -21.59 -7.61
C PRO A 506 -5.53 -21.95 -9.03
N TYR A 507 -4.33 -21.50 -9.38
CA TYR A 507 -3.67 -21.82 -10.62
C TYR A 507 -2.66 -22.94 -10.40
N VAL A 508 -2.49 -23.76 -11.43
CA VAL A 508 -1.45 -24.77 -11.49
C VAL A 508 -0.46 -24.36 -12.58
N VAL A 509 0.81 -24.35 -12.22
CA VAL A 509 1.92 -24.15 -13.15
C VAL A 509 2.56 -25.50 -13.44
N ILE A 510 2.74 -25.81 -14.72
CA ILE A 510 3.38 -27.03 -15.20
C ILE A 510 4.65 -26.64 -15.93
N TYR A 511 5.75 -27.27 -15.58
CA TYR A 511 7.05 -27.08 -16.22
C TYR A 511 7.42 -28.31 -17.06
N HIS A 512 7.95 -28.06 -18.24
CA HIS A 512 8.51 -29.10 -19.11
C HIS A 512 9.72 -28.55 -19.85
N GLN A 513 10.89 -29.15 -19.62
CA GLN A 513 12.18 -28.70 -20.14
C GLN A 513 12.39 -27.21 -19.82
N GLN A 514 12.51 -26.33 -20.69
CA GLN A 514 12.73 -24.91 -20.46
C GLN A 514 11.46 -24.08 -20.71
N ALA A 515 10.28 -24.70 -20.58
CA ALA A 515 9.02 -24.03 -20.79
C ALA A 515 8.03 -24.30 -19.66
N TYR A 516 7.06 -23.39 -19.50
CA TYR A 516 5.97 -23.56 -18.56
C TYR A 516 4.63 -23.14 -19.15
N THR A 517 3.57 -23.64 -18.55
CA THR A 517 2.20 -23.15 -18.72
C THR A 517 1.54 -22.95 -17.37
N GLN A 518 0.48 -22.15 -17.35
CA GLN A 518 -0.37 -22.01 -16.18
C GLN A 518 -1.84 -22.15 -16.56
N MET A 519 -2.62 -22.75 -15.67
CA MET A 519 -4.05 -22.92 -15.89
C MET A 519 -4.80 -22.93 -14.56
N PRO A 520 -6.10 -22.57 -14.56
CA PRO A 520 -6.95 -22.74 -13.38
C PRO A 520 -6.97 -24.20 -12.92
N LEU A 521 -7.07 -24.43 -11.59
CA LEU A 521 -7.12 -25.78 -11.02
C LEU A 521 -8.24 -26.63 -11.63
N VAL A 522 -9.38 -26.02 -11.96
CA VAL A 522 -10.51 -26.72 -12.64
C VAL A 522 -10.09 -27.23 -14.01
N THR A 523 -9.37 -26.42 -14.79
CA THR A 523 -8.83 -26.83 -16.09
C THR A 523 -7.80 -27.92 -15.92
N PHE A 524 -6.87 -27.78 -14.98
CA PHE A 524 -5.88 -28.81 -14.65
C PHE A 524 -6.54 -30.14 -14.24
N THR A 525 -7.59 -30.10 -13.43
CA THR A 525 -8.33 -31.30 -13.05
C THR A 525 -8.95 -31.98 -14.26
N ARG A 526 -9.52 -31.21 -15.20
CA ARG A 526 -10.06 -31.76 -16.45
C ARG A 526 -8.96 -32.41 -17.29
N GLU A 527 -7.83 -31.74 -17.46
CA GLU A 527 -6.67 -32.28 -18.17
C GLU A 527 -6.18 -33.60 -17.53
N LEU A 528 -6.11 -33.67 -16.20
CA LEU A 528 -5.76 -34.90 -15.47
C LEU A 528 -6.75 -36.05 -15.76
N LEU A 529 -8.03 -35.76 -15.86
CA LEU A 529 -9.06 -36.78 -16.12
C LEU A 529 -8.98 -37.33 -17.55
N GLU A 530 -8.55 -36.49 -18.49
CA GLU A 530 -8.40 -36.83 -19.91
C GLU A 530 -7.07 -37.54 -20.25
N MET A 531 -6.10 -37.53 -19.30
CA MET A 531 -4.79 -38.15 -19.48
C MET A 531 -4.86 -39.69 -19.49
N GLU A 532 -3.92 -40.30 -20.21
CA GLU A 532 -3.64 -41.74 -20.10
C GLU A 532 -3.35 -42.15 -18.64
N PRO A 533 -3.79 -43.34 -18.19
CA PRO A 533 -3.68 -43.77 -16.80
C PRO A 533 -2.27 -43.68 -16.21
N ALA A 534 -1.24 -44.04 -17.00
CA ALA A 534 0.16 -43.99 -16.55
C ALA A 534 0.64 -42.55 -16.36
N ALA A 535 0.34 -41.66 -17.29
CA ALA A 535 0.68 -40.24 -17.23
C ALA A 535 -0.03 -39.56 -16.04
N ARG A 536 -1.32 -39.85 -15.84
CA ARG A 536 -2.13 -39.37 -14.72
C ARG A 536 -1.54 -39.82 -13.38
N THR A 537 -1.14 -41.07 -13.24
CA THR A 537 -0.52 -41.59 -12.01
C THR A 537 0.76 -40.82 -11.68
N LYS A 538 1.59 -40.53 -12.68
CA LYS A 538 2.82 -39.73 -12.52
C LYS A 538 2.48 -38.30 -12.06
N ALA A 539 1.49 -37.64 -12.67
CA ALA A 539 1.08 -36.30 -12.29
C ALA A 539 0.55 -36.24 -10.84
N LEU A 540 -0.32 -37.20 -10.45
CA LEU A 540 -0.84 -37.30 -9.10
C LEU A 540 0.25 -37.61 -8.07
N SER A 541 1.27 -38.39 -8.41
CA SER A 541 2.44 -38.61 -7.54
C SER A 541 3.18 -37.31 -7.25
N LYS A 542 3.36 -36.46 -8.26
CA LYS A 542 3.99 -35.13 -8.07
C LYS A 542 3.14 -34.19 -7.21
N VAL A 543 1.83 -34.17 -7.41
CA VAL A 543 0.90 -33.39 -6.56
C VAL A 543 0.97 -33.85 -5.10
N ARG A 544 1.03 -35.17 -4.83
CA ARG A 544 1.22 -35.71 -3.47
C ARG A 544 2.55 -35.28 -2.84
N GLN A 545 3.63 -35.30 -3.60
CA GLN A 545 4.93 -34.80 -3.11
C GLN A 545 4.88 -33.32 -2.73
N LEU A 546 4.12 -32.50 -3.47
CA LEU A 546 3.87 -31.10 -3.10
C LEU A 546 3.06 -30.99 -1.80
N GLU A 547 2.00 -31.79 -1.65
CA GLU A 547 1.19 -31.82 -0.45
C GLU A 547 2.04 -32.18 0.77
N GLU A 548 2.87 -33.22 0.68
CA GLU A 548 3.80 -33.61 1.73
C GLU A 548 4.79 -32.52 2.08
N SER A 549 5.33 -31.80 1.08
CA SER A 549 6.25 -30.67 1.29
C SER A 549 5.58 -29.48 1.97
N LEU A 550 4.30 -29.22 1.69
CA LEU A 550 3.51 -28.15 2.31
C LEU A 550 3.09 -28.49 3.74
N LEU A 551 2.94 -29.78 4.05
CA LEU A 551 2.56 -30.29 5.38
C LEU A 551 3.77 -30.48 6.29
N THR A 552 5.00 -30.44 5.77
CA THR A 552 6.22 -30.49 6.60
C THR A 552 6.25 -29.27 7.53
N PRO A 553 6.32 -29.45 8.86
CA PRO A 553 6.29 -28.33 9.79
C PRO A 553 7.41 -27.34 9.51
N LEU A 554 7.11 -26.04 9.59
CA LEU A 554 8.05 -24.92 9.47
C LEU A 554 9.16 -24.92 10.56
N ASP A 555 9.23 -25.96 11.38
CA ASP A 555 10.18 -26.10 12.49
C ASP A 555 11.65 -26.18 12.05
N ASN A 556 11.92 -26.34 10.74
CA ASN A 556 13.27 -26.39 10.17
C ASN A 556 13.71 -25.12 9.45
N ILE A 557 12.90 -24.08 9.40
CA ILE A 557 13.36 -22.78 8.88
C ILE A 557 14.17 -22.14 10.00
N ARG A 558 15.49 -22.24 9.91
CA ARG A 558 16.41 -21.47 10.76
C ARG A 558 16.07 -20.00 10.59
N ALA A 559 15.84 -19.31 11.70
CA ALA A 559 15.81 -17.86 11.70
C ALA A 559 17.08 -17.33 11.00
N PRO A 560 16.98 -16.32 10.14
CA PRO A 560 18.16 -15.71 9.56
C PRO A 560 19.07 -15.19 10.68
N PRO A 561 20.40 -15.25 10.48
CA PRO A 561 21.37 -14.84 11.49
C PRO A 561 21.25 -13.37 11.86
#